data_009b172bd56fc383c4c3b182e37d6968
#
_entry.id   009b172bd56fc383c4c3b182e37d6968
#
_cell.length_a   1.000
_cell.length_b   1.000
_cell.length_c   1.000
_cell.angle_alpha   90.00
_cell.angle_beta   90.00
_cell.angle_gamma   90.00
#
_symmetry.space_group_name_H-M   'P 1'
#
loop_
_entity.id
_entity.type
_entity.pdbx_description
1 polymer ?
#
loop_
_entity_poly.entity_id
_entity_poly.type
_entity_poly.pdbx_seq_one_letter_code
_entity_poly.pdbx_strand_id
1 'polypeptide(L)'
;MLGAIIGDIIGSRWEFHPTNDYNFELFSDKNSFTDDTICTIAVADAILHHSDDYGKYIHEWCRRYPNPMGGYGGSFAQWVRSDNPKPYGSYGNGSAMRVSPIAWAFHNKELMLYAAQYTAECTHNHPEGIKGAQTVALAICRALQLRKLHLKAHDVVRTIITECVDFSGYSIDIHKKDVENKFDETCQGTVPVALWIISQSKGFEDAIRKAVSLGADADTLGAIVGGIAEAIWGIPESIRVSALSYLDDRMKKVLSKWRKSELLKTIDIKTFIEKYIDYFLTKFDHNSSSYYDLFESPFFPSECWSLGFEMDCGESFIAAYGQEAWHSHRKLSSVIDKADNIIVLGSAIFSQWRYFNHWSYGGATEEDKEWFLIILRRMQELI
;
A
#
# COMPACT_ATOMS: atom_id res chain seq x y z
N MET A 1 0.46 -0.63 -8.02
CA MET A 1 -0.03 0.35 -9.02
C MET A 1 -0.38 -0.31 -10.36
N LEU A 2 0.51 -1.10 -10.96
CA LEU A 2 0.21 -1.74 -12.26
C LEU A 2 -0.95 -2.73 -12.18
N GLY A 3 -1.12 -3.42 -11.05
CA GLY A 3 -2.24 -4.31 -10.82
C GLY A 3 -3.60 -3.62 -10.90
N ALA A 4 -3.70 -2.36 -10.46
CA ALA A 4 -4.93 -1.58 -10.61
C ALA A 4 -5.23 -1.33 -12.10
N ILE A 5 -4.25 -0.91 -12.87
CA ILE A 5 -4.37 -0.71 -14.32
C ILE A 5 -4.78 -2.01 -15.04
N ILE A 6 -4.19 -3.13 -14.63
CA ILE A 6 -4.52 -4.45 -15.21
C ILE A 6 -5.95 -4.85 -14.87
N GLY A 7 -6.38 -4.62 -13.63
CA GLY A 7 -7.74 -4.92 -13.19
C GLY A 7 -8.79 -4.12 -13.96
N ASP A 8 -8.55 -2.82 -14.13
CA ASP A 8 -9.34 -1.94 -14.98
C ASP A 8 -9.44 -2.47 -16.41
N ILE A 9 -8.31 -2.70 -17.10
CA ILE A 9 -8.29 -3.18 -18.49
C ILE A 9 -9.07 -4.51 -18.62
N ILE A 10 -8.88 -5.45 -17.70
CA ILE A 10 -9.57 -6.74 -17.75
C ILE A 10 -11.07 -6.58 -17.50
N GLY A 11 -11.46 -5.69 -16.57
CA GLY A 11 -12.85 -5.40 -16.21
C GLY A 11 -13.60 -4.57 -17.25
N SER A 12 -12.91 -3.71 -18.00
CA SER A 12 -13.47 -2.64 -18.84
C SER A 12 -14.62 -3.05 -19.77
N ARG A 13 -14.51 -4.20 -20.43
CA ARG A 13 -15.56 -4.68 -21.34
C ARG A 13 -16.81 -5.23 -20.63
N TRP A 14 -16.67 -5.47 -19.31
CA TRP A 14 -17.70 -6.09 -18.49
C TRP A 14 -18.46 -5.11 -17.60
N GLU A 15 -18.08 -3.84 -17.59
CA GLU A 15 -18.72 -2.77 -16.80
C GLU A 15 -20.21 -2.69 -17.07
N PHE A 16 -20.62 -2.52 -18.33
CA PHE A 16 -22.03 -2.46 -18.75
C PHE A 16 -22.54 -3.74 -19.41
N HIS A 17 -21.72 -4.76 -19.49
CA HIS A 17 -22.05 -6.08 -20.04
C HIS A 17 -21.62 -7.19 -19.09
N PRO A 18 -22.21 -7.25 -17.88
CA PRO A 18 -21.70 -8.09 -16.79
C PRO A 18 -21.60 -9.56 -17.16
N THR A 19 -20.61 -10.24 -16.58
CA THR A 19 -20.44 -11.68 -16.69
C THR A 19 -20.36 -12.33 -15.33
N ASN A 20 -20.91 -13.54 -15.20
CA ASN A 20 -20.72 -14.41 -14.03
C ASN A 20 -19.85 -15.62 -14.36
N ASP A 21 -19.30 -15.70 -15.59
CA ASP A 21 -18.36 -16.76 -15.96
C ASP A 21 -16.98 -16.47 -15.36
N TYR A 22 -16.57 -17.26 -14.36
CA TYR A 22 -15.24 -17.16 -13.76
C TYR A 22 -14.12 -17.43 -14.78
N ASN A 23 -14.37 -18.27 -15.79
CA ASN A 23 -13.38 -18.66 -16.79
C ASN A 23 -13.37 -17.77 -18.03
N PHE A 24 -13.92 -16.53 -17.93
CA PHE A 24 -13.89 -15.60 -19.05
C PHE A 24 -12.47 -15.36 -19.57
N GLU A 25 -12.35 -15.02 -20.84
CA GLU A 25 -11.08 -14.62 -21.47
C GLU A 25 -10.59 -13.31 -20.85
N LEU A 26 -9.35 -13.27 -20.32
CA LEU A 26 -8.84 -12.09 -19.64
C LEU A 26 -8.64 -10.88 -20.59
N PHE A 27 -8.15 -11.13 -21.79
CA PHE A 27 -7.82 -10.10 -22.76
C PHE A 27 -8.43 -10.38 -24.13
N SER A 28 -8.99 -9.37 -24.77
CA SER A 28 -9.51 -9.42 -26.13
C SER A 28 -9.45 -8.01 -26.77
N ASP A 29 -9.75 -7.93 -28.05
CA ASP A 29 -9.88 -6.66 -28.78
C ASP A 29 -10.95 -5.70 -28.25
N LYS A 30 -11.84 -6.21 -27.37
CA LYS A 30 -12.89 -5.42 -26.71
C LYS A 30 -12.46 -4.78 -25.39
N ASN A 31 -11.27 -5.12 -24.88
CA ASN A 31 -10.73 -4.48 -23.69
C ASN A 31 -10.05 -3.15 -24.05
N SER A 32 -10.11 -2.21 -23.13
CA SER A 32 -9.38 -0.94 -23.18
C SER A 32 -9.10 -0.49 -21.74
N PHE A 33 -8.36 0.58 -21.58
CA PHE A 33 -8.31 1.29 -20.29
C PHE A 33 -9.51 2.23 -20.16
N THR A 34 -9.94 2.48 -18.93
CA THR A 34 -11.01 3.42 -18.57
C THR A 34 -10.45 4.63 -17.83
N ASP A 35 -11.32 5.42 -17.21
CA ASP A 35 -10.91 6.55 -16.35
C ASP A 35 -10.17 6.08 -15.07
N ASP A 36 -10.35 4.84 -14.62
CA ASP A 36 -9.57 4.22 -13.55
C ASP A 36 -8.07 4.28 -13.85
N THR A 37 -7.66 3.80 -15.01
CA THR A 37 -6.26 3.86 -15.45
C THR A 37 -5.79 5.28 -15.64
N ILE A 38 -6.59 6.15 -16.28
CA ILE A 38 -6.22 7.55 -16.54
C ILE A 38 -5.94 8.27 -15.23
N CYS A 39 -6.83 8.14 -14.23
CA CYS A 39 -6.69 8.75 -12.92
C CYS A 39 -5.53 8.15 -12.11
N THR A 40 -5.33 6.83 -12.18
CA THR A 40 -4.18 6.15 -11.56
C THR A 40 -2.85 6.66 -12.11
N ILE A 41 -2.73 6.79 -13.42
CA ILE A 41 -1.55 7.35 -14.09
C ILE A 41 -1.35 8.82 -13.71
N ALA A 42 -2.43 9.61 -13.60
CA ALA A 42 -2.37 11.01 -13.19
C ALA A 42 -1.77 11.17 -11.78
N VAL A 43 -2.22 10.35 -10.83
CA VAL A 43 -1.68 10.33 -9.45
C VAL A 43 -0.20 9.94 -9.45
N ALA A 44 0.18 8.92 -10.23
CA ALA A 44 1.58 8.51 -10.35
C ALA A 44 2.45 9.61 -10.98
N ASP A 45 1.93 10.33 -11.98
CA ASP A 45 2.65 11.42 -12.65
C ASP A 45 2.86 12.62 -11.71
N ALA A 46 1.86 12.95 -10.87
CA ALA A 46 2.00 13.97 -9.81
C ALA A 46 3.13 13.62 -8.84
N ILE A 47 3.16 12.38 -8.34
CA ILE A 47 4.20 11.91 -7.41
C ILE A 47 5.58 11.98 -8.06
N LEU A 48 5.73 11.57 -9.32
CA LEU A 48 6.99 11.65 -10.06
C LEU A 48 7.51 13.07 -10.25
N HIS A 49 6.63 14.06 -10.20
CA HIS A 49 6.98 15.48 -10.25
C HIS A 49 7.02 16.14 -8.87
N HIS A 50 7.00 15.35 -7.79
CA HIS A 50 7.00 15.81 -6.39
C HIS A 50 5.90 16.84 -6.09
N SER A 51 4.72 16.66 -6.72
CA SER A 51 3.57 17.53 -6.55
C SER A 51 2.52 16.86 -5.66
N ASP A 52 1.93 17.64 -4.76
CA ASP A 52 0.75 17.31 -3.96
C ASP A 52 -0.56 17.84 -4.57
N ASP A 53 -0.49 18.61 -5.66
CA ASP A 53 -1.65 19.07 -6.42
C ASP A 53 -2.19 17.94 -7.34
N TYR A 54 -2.68 16.86 -6.72
CA TYR A 54 -3.28 15.74 -7.45
C TYR A 54 -4.45 16.15 -8.33
N GLY A 55 -5.24 17.14 -7.87
CA GLY A 55 -6.39 17.65 -8.61
C GLY A 55 -5.98 18.19 -9.98
N LYS A 56 -4.93 18.98 -10.06
CA LYS A 56 -4.37 19.48 -11.31
C LYS A 56 -3.97 18.34 -12.28
N TYR A 57 -3.23 17.35 -11.77
CA TYR A 57 -2.77 16.24 -12.62
C TYR A 57 -3.94 15.38 -13.12
N ILE A 58 -4.91 15.06 -12.27
CA ILE A 58 -6.10 14.31 -12.66
C ILE A 58 -6.88 15.10 -13.73
N HIS A 59 -7.08 16.39 -13.51
CA HIS A 59 -7.80 17.25 -14.45
C HIS A 59 -7.09 17.32 -15.81
N GLU A 60 -5.77 17.53 -15.84
CA GLU A 60 -5.01 17.61 -17.06
C GLU A 60 -4.98 16.26 -17.82
N TRP A 61 -4.83 15.14 -17.10
CA TRP A 61 -4.85 13.82 -17.72
C TRP A 61 -6.22 13.48 -18.29
N CYS A 62 -7.31 13.69 -17.55
CA CYS A 62 -8.67 13.42 -18.03
C CYS A 62 -9.06 14.30 -19.23
N ARG A 63 -8.61 15.55 -19.30
CA ARG A 63 -8.82 16.40 -20.48
C ARG A 63 -8.11 15.91 -21.75
N ARG A 64 -7.02 15.15 -21.61
CA ARG A 64 -6.34 14.52 -22.75
C ARG A 64 -7.09 13.32 -23.31
N TYR A 65 -7.96 12.72 -22.51
CA TYR A 65 -8.77 11.54 -22.83
C TYR A 65 -10.27 11.88 -22.63
N PRO A 66 -10.87 12.74 -23.47
CA PRO A 66 -12.21 13.27 -23.21
C PRO A 66 -13.33 12.22 -23.31
N ASN A 67 -13.06 11.09 -23.95
CA ASN A 67 -14.04 10.01 -24.16
C ASN A 67 -13.35 8.66 -23.94
N PRO A 68 -12.98 8.30 -22.69
CA PRO A 68 -12.46 6.96 -22.40
C PRO A 68 -13.56 5.90 -22.57
N MET A 69 -13.19 4.65 -22.66
CA MET A 69 -14.14 3.56 -22.54
C MET A 69 -14.89 3.68 -21.20
N GLY A 70 -16.18 3.38 -21.17
CA GLY A 70 -17.03 3.57 -19.98
C GLY A 70 -17.47 5.03 -19.79
N GLY A 71 -16.64 6.00 -20.18
CA GLY A 71 -16.88 7.43 -19.99
C GLY A 71 -16.44 7.90 -18.61
N TYR A 72 -16.86 9.10 -18.23
CA TYR A 72 -16.71 9.65 -16.88
C TYR A 72 -18.07 9.71 -16.20
N GLY A 73 -18.14 9.39 -14.93
CA GLY A 73 -19.35 9.61 -14.12
C GLY A 73 -19.83 11.07 -14.23
N GLY A 74 -21.15 11.29 -14.21
CA GLY A 74 -21.74 12.57 -14.59
C GLY A 74 -21.17 13.80 -13.88
N SER A 75 -21.00 13.77 -12.57
CA SER A 75 -20.41 14.88 -11.78
C SER A 75 -18.91 15.04 -12.07
N PHE A 76 -18.20 13.93 -12.24
CA PHE A 76 -16.78 13.96 -12.57
C PHE A 76 -16.55 14.52 -13.98
N ALA A 77 -17.40 14.17 -14.96
CA ALA A 77 -17.36 14.74 -16.31
C ALA A 77 -17.54 16.27 -16.32
N GLN A 78 -18.42 16.79 -15.45
CA GLN A 78 -18.59 18.23 -15.27
C GLN A 78 -17.34 18.87 -14.66
N TRP A 79 -16.75 18.22 -13.65
CA TRP A 79 -15.52 18.66 -13.00
C TRP A 79 -14.35 18.72 -14.01
N VAL A 80 -14.19 17.70 -14.86
CA VAL A 80 -13.15 17.64 -15.91
C VAL A 80 -13.32 18.77 -16.95
N ARG A 81 -14.56 19.14 -17.31
CA ARG A 81 -14.82 20.21 -18.29
C ARG A 81 -14.67 21.60 -17.71
N SER A 82 -14.70 21.76 -16.39
CA SER A 82 -14.60 23.05 -15.72
C SER A 82 -13.21 23.65 -15.85
N ASP A 83 -13.10 24.95 -16.12
CA ASP A 83 -11.83 25.67 -16.10
C ASP A 83 -11.39 26.05 -14.66
N ASN A 84 -12.31 25.94 -13.69
CA ASN A 84 -12.05 26.14 -12.28
C ASN A 84 -12.70 25.00 -11.46
N PRO A 85 -12.18 23.77 -11.57
CA PRO A 85 -12.77 22.62 -10.94
C PRO A 85 -12.74 22.74 -9.41
N LYS A 86 -13.85 22.39 -8.77
CA LYS A 86 -13.98 22.40 -7.30
C LYS A 86 -14.46 21.03 -6.82
N PRO A 87 -14.07 20.62 -5.62
CA PRO A 87 -14.63 19.42 -4.99
C PRO A 87 -16.16 19.49 -4.92
N TYR A 88 -16.81 18.36 -5.10
CA TYR A 88 -18.29 18.32 -5.18
C TYR A 88 -18.92 17.30 -4.21
N GLY A 89 -18.20 16.89 -3.16
CA GLY A 89 -18.73 16.04 -2.09
C GLY A 89 -19.04 14.61 -2.52
N SER A 90 -18.36 14.09 -3.55
CA SER A 90 -18.56 12.70 -3.98
C SER A 90 -18.14 11.71 -2.89
N TYR A 91 -18.90 10.64 -2.78
CA TYR A 91 -18.58 9.41 -2.01
C TYR A 91 -18.46 8.19 -2.92
N GLY A 92 -18.33 8.43 -4.21
CA GLY A 92 -18.12 7.40 -5.22
C GLY A 92 -16.78 6.68 -5.06
N ASN A 93 -16.67 5.50 -5.67
CA ASN A 93 -15.47 4.67 -5.63
C ASN A 93 -14.29 5.21 -6.44
N GLY A 94 -14.51 6.30 -7.21
CA GLY A 94 -13.49 6.96 -8.03
C GLY A 94 -12.28 7.51 -7.25
N SER A 95 -12.38 7.75 -5.94
CA SER A 95 -11.23 8.05 -5.09
C SER A 95 -10.41 6.80 -4.75
N ALA A 96 -11.08 5.67 -4.51
CA ALA A 96 -10.46 4.41 -4.15
C ALA A 96 -9.75 3.73 -5.34
N MET A 97 -10.33 3.81 -6.54
CA MET A 97 -9.79 3.19 -7.76
C MET A 97 -8.39 3.72 -8.13
N ARG A 98 -8.16 5.02 -7.93
CA ARG A 98 -6.95 5.72 -8.39
C ARG A 98 -5.83 5.85 -7.35
N VAL A 99 -6.07 5.45 -6.10
CA VAL A 99 -5.16 5.74 -4.97
C VAL A 99 -3.92 4.86 -4.92
N SER A 100 -3.88 3.75 -5.66
CA SER A 100 -2.82 2.75 -5.54
C SER A 100 -1.38 3.31 -5.64
N PRO A 101 -1.03 4.33 -6.45
CA PRO A 101 0.33 4.88 -6.49
C PRO A 101 0.80 5.45 -5.15
N ILE A 102 -0.10 6.01 -4.36
CA ILE A 102 0.20 6.55 -3.03
C ILE A 102 0.81 5.50 -2.12
N ALA A 103 0.20 4.32 -2.06
CA ALA A 103 0.65 3.23 -1.22
C ALA A 103 2.03 2.67 -1.60
N TRP A 104 2.42 2.79 -2.86
CA TRP A 104 3.74 2.40 -3.35
C TRP A 104 4.82 3.45 -3.06
N ALA A 105 4.46 4.74 -3.02
CA ALA A 105 5.40 5.84 -2.87
C ALA A 105 5.64 6.24 -1.41
N PHE A 106 4.63 6.06 -0.55
CA PHE A 106 4.69 6.50 0.85
C PHE A 106 4.70 5.28 1.78
N HIS A 107 5.81 5.09 2.49
CA HIS A 107 6.01 3.94 3.38
C HIS A 107 5.62 4.23 4.84
N ASN A 108 5.62 5.50 5.26
CA ASN A 108 5.08 5.91 6.55
C ASN A 108 3.55 5.92 6.49
N LYS A 109 2.89 5.25 7.44
CA LYS A 109 1.42 5.09 7.48
C LYS A 109 0.69 6.42 7.52
N GLU A 110 1.11 7.34 8.37
CA GLU A 110 0.45 8.64 8.54
C GLU A 110 0.56 9.50 7.28
N LEU A 111 1.76 9.59 6.71
CA LEU A 111 1.99 10.32 5.46
C LEU A 111 1.23 9.69 4.30
N MET A 112 1.16 8.36 4.24
CA MET A 112 0.41 7.63 3.22
C MET A 112 -1.09 7.93 3.34
N LEU A 113 -1.67 7.85 4.55
CA LEU A 113 -3.09 8.15 4.77
C LEU A 113 -3.42 9.61 4.45
N TYR A 114 -2.53 10.53 4.79
CA TYR A 114 -2.66 11.96 4.45
C TYR A 114 -2.62 12.17 2.93
N ALA A 115 -1.65 11.59 2.23
CA ALA A 115 -1.57 11.68 0.78
C ALA A 115 -2.77 11.03 0.08
N ALA A 116 -3.28 9.90 0.59
CA ALA A 116 -4.50 9.26 0.10
C ALA A 116 -5.73 10.18 0.24
N GLN A 117 -5.87 10.86 1.37
CA GLN A 117 -6.90 11.88 1.58
C GLN A 117 -6.79 13.00 0.54
N TYR A 118 -5.62 13.54 0.29
CA TYR A 118 -5.41 14.62 -0.70
C TYR A 118 -5.80 14.20 -2.12
N THR A 119 -5.54 12.94 -2.51
CA THR A 119 -5.99 12.44 -3.83
C THR A 119 -7.52 12.36 -3.94
N ALA A 120 -8.20 12.14 -2.81
CA ALA A 120 -9.65 12.08 -2.77
C ALA A 120 -10.29 13.48 -2.78
N GLU A 121 -9.79 14.38 -1.93
CA GLU A 121 -10.41 15.67 -1.62
C GLU A 121 -10.60 16.60 -2.83
N CYS A 122 -9.81 16.45 -3.88
CA CYS A 122 -9.98 17.26 -5.10
C CYS A 122 -11.34 17.05 -5.80
N THR A 123 -12.04 15.96 -5.51
CA THR A 123 -13.35 15.58 -6.06
C THR A 123 -14.26 14.94 -5.02
N HIS A 124 -13.72 13.98 -4.26
CA HIS A 124 -14.43 13.08 -3.33
C HIS A 124 -14.15 13.49 -1.87
N ASN A 125 -14.47 14.75 -1.53
CA ASN A 125 -14.25 15.30 -0.19
C ASN A 125 -15.35 14.93 0.82
N HIS A 126 -16.23 14.00 0.50
CA HIS A 126 -17.14 13.36 1.46
C HIS A 126 -16.34 12.37 2.35
N PRO A 127 -16.68 12.23 3.66
CA PRO A 127 -15.97 11.30 4.56
C PRO A 127 -15.85 9.88 4.02
N GLU A 128 -16.89 9.33 3.39
CA GLU A 128 -16.83 7.99 2.78
C GLU A 128 -15.91 7.93 1.56
N GLY A 129 -15.83 8.98 0.75
CA GLY A 129 -14.90 9.06 -0.38
C GLY A 129 -13.44 9.07 0.08
N ILE A 130 -13.13 9.82 1.14
CA ILE A 130 -11.80 9.87 1.77
C ILE A 130 -11.46 8.52 2.41
N LYS A 131 -12.38 7.98 3.21
CA LYS A 131 -12.21 6.71 3.91
C LYS A 131 -11.96 5.54 2.96
N GLY A 132 -12.70 5.50 1.82
CA GLY A 132 -12.49 4.48 0.80
C GLY A 132 -11.08 4.51 0.21
N ALA A 133 -10.58 5.69 -0.19
CA ALA A 133 -9.22 5.86 -0.68
C ALA A 133 -8.16 5.47 0.37
N GLN A 134 -8.32 5.94 1.60
CA GLN A 134 -7.41 5.61 2.71
C GLN A 134 -7.38 4.11 3.01
N THR A 135 -8.53 3.43 2.98
CA THR A 135 -8.63 1.99 3.23
C THR A 135 -7.91 1.18 2.16
N VAL A 136 -8.10 1.52 0.88
CA VAL A 136 -7.40 0.84 -0.22
C VAL A 136 -5.89 1.10 -0.16
N ALA A 137 -5.47 2.33 0.11
CA ALA A 137 -4.06 2.65 0.27
C ALA A 137 -3.44 1.90 1.45
N LEU A 138 -4.15 1.79 2.58
CA LEU A 138 -3.71 1.01 3.75
C LEU A 138 -3.52 -0.46 3.40
N ALA A 139 -4.50 -1.09 2.74
CA ALA A 139 -4.42 -2.48 2.32
C ALA A 139 -3.17 -2.76 1.46
N ILE A 140 -2.91 -1.90 0.47
CA ILE A 140 -1.76 -2.04 -0.44
C ILE A 140 -0.44 -1.81 0.32
N CYS A 141 -0.34 -0.74 1.11
CA CYS A 141 0.87 -0.39 1.86
C CYS A 141 1.26 -1.51 2.83
N ARG A 142 0.29 -2.01 3.63
CA ARG A 142 0.54 -3.12 4.57
C ARG A 142 0.90 -4.41 3.86
N ALA A 143 0.24 -4.75 2.75
CA ALA A 143 0.62 -5.91 1.96
C ALA A 143 2.07 -5.84 1.47
N LEU A 144 2.51 -4.67 0.98
CA LEU A 144 3.91 -4.45 0.55
C LEU A 144 4.90 -4.61 1.70
N GLN A 145 4.60 -4.07 2.87
CA GLN A 145 5.42 -4.17 4.07
C GLN A 145 5.54 -5.63 4.53
N LEU A 146 4.40 -6.32 4.72
CA LEU A 146 4.35 -7.70 5.18
C LEU A 146 5.01 -8.69 4.20
N ARG A 147 4.89 -8.45 2.89
CA ARG A 147 5.59 -9.25 1.87
C ARG A 147 7.10 -9.14 1.98
N LYS A 148 7.65 -7.97 2.32
CA LYS A 148 9.09 -7.77 2.55
C LYS A 148 9.60 -8.50 3.79
N LEU A 149 8.71 -8.84 4.72
CA LEU A 149 8.99 -9.67 5.88
C LEU A 149 8.93 -11.19 5.57
N HIS A 150 8.75 -11.56 4.31
CA HIS A 150 8.63 -12.96 3.84
C HIS A 150 7.47 -13.75 4.48
N LEU A 151 6.44 -13.07 4.96
CA LEU A 151 5.25 -13.74 5.50
C LEU A 151 4.49 -14.49 4.40
N LYS A 152 3.82 -15.58 4.78
CA LYS A 152 2.99 -16.34 3.85
C LYS A 152 1.78 -15.51 3.41
N ALA A 153 1.38 -15.63 2.15
CA ALA A 153 0.32 -14.82 1.58
C ALA A 153 -1.00 -14.86 2.38
N HIS A 154 -1.36 -16.01 2.96
CA HIS A 154 -2.57 -16.12 3.78
C HIS A 154 -2.49 -15.32 5.09
N ASP A 155 -1.30 -15.21 5.71
CA ASP A 155 -1.10 -14.39 6.90
C ASP A 155 -1.13 -12.90 6.53
N VAL A 156 -0.53 -12.54 5.39
CA VAL A 156 -0.63 -11.19 4.82
C VAL A 156 -2.09 -10.80 4.62
N VAL A 157 -2.86 -11.64 3.93
CA VAL A 157 -4.30 -11.41 3.69
C VAL A 157 -5.05 -11.20 5.01
N ARG A 158 -4.89 -12.12 5.97
CA ARG A 158 -5.57 -12.03 7.26
C ARG A 158 -5.25 -10.72 7.98
N THR A 159 -3.98 -10.34 8.03
CA THR A 159 -3.53 -9.12 8.73
C THR A 159 -4.10 -7.87 8.07
N ILE A 160 -3.97 -7.72 6.74
CA ILE A 160 -4.48 -6.52 6.04
C ILE A 160 -6.00 -6.39 6.15
N ILE A 161 -6.73 -7.51 6.10
CA ILE A 161 -8.19 -7.48 6.25
C ILE A 161 -8.58 -6.99 7.63
N THR A 162 -7.96 -7.54 8.69
CA THR A 162 -8.22 -7.10 10.08
C THR A 162 -7.91 -5.60 10.23
N GLU A 163 -6.72 -5.15 9.83
CA GLU A 163 -6.33 -3.74 9.94
C GLU A 163 -7.24 -2.80 9.14
N CYS A 164 -7.68 -3.21 7.94
CA CYS A 164 -8.59 -2.39 7.12
C CYS A 164 -10.00 -2.32 7.70
N VAL A 165 -10.52 -3.42 8.25
CA VAL A 165 -11.82 -3.45 8.94
C VAL A 165 -11.79 -2.57 10.18
N ASP A 166 -10.76 -2.70 11.01
CA ASP A 166 -10.58 -1.89 12.22
C ASP A 166 -10.46 -0.40 11.90
N PHE A 167 -9.71 -0.05 10.85
CA PHE A 167 -9.54 1.33 10.40
C PHE A 167 -10.81 1.95 9.84
N SER A 168 -11.50 1.24 8.95
CA SER A 168 -12.62 1.79 8.17
C SER A 168 -14.00 1.62 8.85
N GLY A 169 -14.13 0.61 9.70
CA GLY A 169 -15.40 0.14 10.22
C GLY A 169 -16.26 -0.58 9.15
N TYR A 170 -15.71 -0.91 7.99
CA TYR A 170 -16.43 -1.68 6.96
C TYR A 170 -16.58 -3.14 7.38
N SER A 171 -17.75 -3.73 7.11
CA SER A 171 -17.97 -5.16 7.30
C SER A 171 -17.60 -5.94 6.05
N ILE A 172 -16.91 -7.06 6.23
CA ILE A 172 -16.66 -8.06 5.17
C ILE A 172 -17.48 -9.34 5.37
N ASP A 173 -18.45 -9.34 6.27
CA ASP A 173 -19.44 -10.40 6.36
C ASP A 173 -20.44 -10.29 5.20
N ILE A 174 -19.97 -10.69 4.02
CA ILE A 174 -20.65 -10.52 2.75
C ILE A 174 -21.03 -11.89 2.19
N HIS A 175 -22.28 -12.06 1.85
CA HIS A 175 -22.73 -13.19 1.06
C HIS A 175 -22.74 -12.81 -0.44
N LYS A 176 -22.16 -13.67 -1.29
CA LYS A 176 -22.09 -13.43 -2.74
C LYS A 176 -23.42 -12.99 -3.35
N LYS A 177 -24.53 -13.66 -2.98
CA LYS A 177 -25.90 -13.33 -3.47
C LYS A 177 -26.34 -11.89 -3.17
N ASP A 178 -25.73 -11.23 -2.16
CA ASP A 178 -26.13 -9.90 -1.76
C ASP A 178 -25.39 -8.80 -2.55
N VAL A 179 -24.34 -9.16 -3.30
CA VAL A 179 -23.51 -8.24 -4.08
C VAL A 179 -23.40 -8.63 -5.56
N GLU A 180 -23.68 -9.88 -5.91
CA GLU A 180 -23.62 -10.39 -7.29
C GLU A 180 -24.64 -9.66 -8.19
N ASN A 181 -24.17 -9.19 -9.35
CA ASN A 181 -24.95 -8.41 -10.32
C ASN A 181 -25.56 -7.10 -9.75
N LYS A 182 -24.94 -6.55 -8.71
CA LYS A 182 -25.32 -5.25 -8.16
C LYS A 182 -24.26 -4.22 -8.51
N PHE A 183 -24.66 -3.27 -9.33
CA PHE A 183 -23.81 -2.15 -9.71
C PHE A 183 -23.86 -1.08 -8.61
N ASP A 184 -22.75 -0.88 -7.89
CA ASP A 184 -22.63 0.10 -6.81
C ASP A 184 -21.33 0.90 -7.00
N GLU A 185 -21.46 2.17 -7.31
CA GLU A 185 -20.36 3.11 -7.56
C GLU A 185 -19.89 3.83 -6.28
N THR A 186 -20.37 3.44 -5.09
CA THR A 186 -19.98 4.09 -3.84
C THR A 186 -18.77 3.44 -3.19
N CYS A 187 -17.96 4.21 -2.45
CA CYS A 187 -16.84 3.65 -1.68
C CYS A 187 -17.31 2.59 -0.67
N GLN A 188 -18.39 2.86 0.07
CA GLN A 188 -18.95 1.94 1.06
C GLN A 188 -19.60 0.70 0.45
N GLY A 189 -19.97 0.73 -0.83
CA GLY A 189 -20.47 -0.44 -1.56
C GLY A 189 -19.35 -1.25 -2.22
N THR A 190 -18.31 -0.60 -2.72
CA THR A 190 -17.25 -1.25 -3.51
C THR A 190 -16.07 -1.72 -2.67
N VAL A 191 -15.56 -0.89 -1.74
CA VAL A 191 -14.32 -1.20 -0.98
C VAL A 191 -14.45 -2.43 -0.09
N PRO A 192 -15.53 -2.61 0.73
CA PRO A 192 -15.69 -3.84 1.51
C PRO A 192 -15.84 -5.09 0.63
N VAL A 193 -16.47 -4.98 -0.55
CA VAL A 193 -16.57 -6.08 -1.51
C VAL A 193 -15.19 -6.45 -2.06
N ALA A 194 -14.34 -5.46 -2.37
CA ALA A 194 -12.96 -5.71 -2.80
C ALA A 194 -12.15 -6.42 -1.70
N LEU A 195 -12.25 -6.00 -0.44
CA LEU A 195 -11.59 -6.65 0.70
C LEU A 195 -12.11 -8.09 0.89
N TRP A 196 -13.42 -8.32 0.77
CA TRP A 196 -14.01 -9.64 0.82
C TRP A 196 -13.49 -10.54 -0.30
N ILE A 197 -13.38 -10.06 -1.55
CA ILE A 197 -12.80 -10.82 -2.67
C ILE A 197 -11.35 -11.20 -2.37
N ILE A 198 -10.54 -10.26 -1.88
CA ILE A 198 -9.14 -10.53 -1.49
C ILE A 198 -9.08 -11.64 -0.42
N SER A 199 -9.96 -11.60 0.58
CA SER A 199 -10.01 -12.62 1.64
C SER A 199 -10.29 -14.04 1.14
N GLN A 200 -10.97 -14.16 0.00
CA GLN A 200 -11.33 -15.44 -0.63
C GLN A 200 -10.35 -15.88 -1.73
N SER A 201 -9.32 -15.05 -2.03
CA SER A 201 -8.47 -15.26 -3.21
C SER A 201 -7.16 -15.97 -2.86
N LYS A 202 -6.59 -16.66 -3.86
CA LYS A 202 -5.38 -17.48 -3.73
C LYS A 202 -4.20 -16.94 -4.58
N GLY A 203 -4.41 -15.88 -5.36
CA GLY A 203 -3.42 -15.30 -6.24
C GLY A 203 -3.99 -14.14 -7.04
N PHE A 204 -3.12 -13.45 -7.79
CA PHE A 204 -3.47 -12.26 -8.56
C PHE A 204 -4.60 -12.52 -9.57
N GLU A 205 -4.43 -13.53 -10.42
CA GLU A 205 -5.42 -13.86 -11.46
C GLU A 205 -6.76 -14.31 -10.86
N ASP A 206 -6.72 -15.14 -9.81
CA ASP A 206 -7.92 -15.59 -9.10
C ASP A 206 -8.70 -14.39 -8.51
N ALA A 207 -8.01 -13.42 -7.96
CA ALA A 207 -8.63 -12.22 -7.42
C ALA A 207 -9.32 -11.37 -8.51
N ILE A 208 -8.64 -11.16 -9.64
CA ILE A 208 -9.23 -10.44 -10.80
C ILE A 208 -10.43 -11.17 -11.35
N ARG A 209 -10.34 -12.49 -11.54
CA ARG A 209 -11.46 -13.30 -12.04
C ARG A 209 -12.69 -13.22 -11.14
N LYS A 210 -12.49 -13.26 -9.82
CA LYS A 210 -13.57 -13.10 -8.84
C LYS A 210 -14.18 -11.70 -8.86
N ALA A 211 -13.36 -10.65 -9.01
CA ALA A 211 -13.84 -9.29 -9.09
C ALA A 211 -14.74 -9.08 -10.33
N VAL A 212 -14.26 -9.47 -11.50
CA VAL A 212 -14.97 -9.26 -12.75
C VAL A 212 -16.20 -10.17 -12.85
N SER A 213 -16.08 -11.47 -12.49
CA SER A 213 -17.19 -12.41 -12.56
C SER A 213 -18.27 -12.22 -11.48
N LEU A 214 -18.09 -11.22 -10.61
CA LEU A 214 -19.16 -10.83 -9.69
C LEU A 214 -20.33 -10.14 -10.44
N GLY A 215 -20.07 -9.58 -11.63
CA GLY A 215 -21.08 -8.91 -12.45
C GLY A 215 -21.51 -7.56 -11.87
N ALA A 216 -20.64 -6.93 -11.05
CA ALA A 216 -20.84 -5.59 -10.48
C ALA A 216 -20.13 -4.53 -11.35
N ASP A 217 -19.66 -3.45 -10.77
CA ASP A 217 -18.80 -2.43 -11.37
C ASP A 217 -17.40 -3.04 -11.65
N ALA A 218 -17.25 -3.67 -12.82
CA ALA A 218 -16.21 -4.67 -13.05
C ALA A 218 -14.80 -4.09 -13.24
N ASP A 219 -14.67 -2.91 -13.87
CA ASP A 219 -13.41 -2.22 -14.08
C ASP A 219 -12.90 -1.61 -12.76
N THR A 220 -13.74 -0.84 -12.06
CA THR A 220 -13.37 -0.24 -10.77
C THR A 220 -13.11 -1.30 -9.69
N LEU A 221 -13.98 -2.31 -9.57
CA LEU A 221 -13.74 -3.40 -8.62
C LEU A 221 -12.47 -4.18 -8.99
N GLY A 222 -12.25 -4.41 -10.30
CA GLY A 222 -11.02 -4.97 -10.85
C GLY A 222 -9.80 -4.13 -10.52
N ALA A 223 -9.87 -2.80 -10.65
CA ALA A 223 -8.78 -1.88 -10.34
C ALA A 223 -8.42 -1.91 -8.84
N ILE A 224 -9.39 -1.82 -7.95
CA ILE A 224 -9.15 -1.86 -6.50
C ILE A 224 -8.56 -3.21 -6.09
N VAL A 225 -9.20 -4.31 -6.48
CA VAL A 225 -8.75 -5.68 -6.19
C VAL A 225 -7.37 -5.94 -6.79
N GLY A 226 -7.13 -5.52 -8.05
CA GLY A 226 -5.86 -5.68 -8.74
C GLY A 226 -4.71 -4.93 -8.06
N GLY A 227 -4.98 -3.72 -7.56
CA GLY A 227 -4.02 -2.94 -6.78
C GLY A 227 -3.57 -3.64 -5.51
N ILE A 228 -4.50 -4.22 -4.76
CA ILE A 228 -4.23 -4.97 -3.53
C ILE A 228 -3.56 -6.31 -3.85
N ALA A 229 -4.07 -7.05 -4.85
CA ALA A 229 -3.56 -8.35 -5.25
C ALA A 229 -2.10 -8.28 -5.75
N GLU A 230 -1.72 -7.23 -6.49
CA GLU A 230 -0.33 -6.98 -6.89
C GLU A 230 0.60 -6.91 -5.68
N ALA A 231 0.18 -6.21 -4.64
CA ALA A 231 0.99 -6.04 -3.44
C ALA A 231 1.18 -7.35 -2.66
N ILE A 232 0.18 -8.22 -2.64
CA ILE A 232 0.21 -9.50 -1.92
C ILE A 232 0.96 -10.58 -2.73
N TRP A 233 0.58 -10.80 -3.98
CA TRP A 233 1.05 -11.95 -4.78
C TRP A 233 2.00 -11.59 -5.92
N GLY A 234 2.11 -10.30 -6.28
CA GLY A 234 2.76 -9.89 -7.52
C GLY A 234 1.87 -10.15 -8.73
N ILE A 235 2.36 -9.76 -9.90
CA ILE A 235 1.65 -9.93 -11.18
C ILE A 235 2.35 -11.01 -11.99
N PRO A 236 1.62 -12.03 -12.50
CA PRO A 236 2.17 -12.99 -13.46
C PRO A 236 2.69 -12.28 -14.73
N GLU A 237 3.86 -12.67 -15.20
CA GLU A 237 4.54 -11.98 -16.31
C GLU A 237 3.70 -11.96 -17.59
N SER A 238 3.01 -13.06 -17.91
CA SER A 238 2.11 -13.15 -19.08
C SER A 238 1.00 -12.11 -19.02
N ILE A 239 0.36 -11.94 -17.86
CA ILE A 239 -0.70 -10.94 -17.65
C ILE A 239 -0.13 -9.54 -17.77
N ARG A 240 1.04 -9.28 -17.19
CA ARG A 240 1.72 -7.99 -17.26
C ARG A 240 2.02 -7.57 -18.70
N VAL A 241 2.60 -8.47 -19.48
CA VAL A 241 2.96 -8.20 -20.88
C VAL A 241 1.72 -7.93 -21.73
N SER A 242 0.66 -8.74 -21.58
CA SER A 242 -0.58 -8.55 -22.31
C SER A 242 -1.23 -7.21 -21.99
N ALA A 243 -1.36 -6.84 -20.72
CA ALA A 243 -2.00 -5.59 -20.32
C ALA A 243 -1.26 -4.33 -20.82
N LEU A 244 0.06 -4.35 -20.83
CA LEU A 244 0.85 -3.21 -21.33
C LEU A 244 0.60 -2.90 -22.81
N SER A 245 0.10 -3.85 -23.61
CA SER A 245 -0.22 -3.59 -25.03
C SER A 245 -1.42 -2.66 -25.23
N TYR A 246 -2.32 -2.57 -24.24
CA TYR A 246 -3.52 -1.72 -24.28
C TYR A 246 -3.24 -0.25 -23.94
N LEU A 247 -2.06 0.05 -23.38
CA LEU A 247 -1.69 1.41 -23.00
C LEU A 247 -1.03 2.15 -24.13
N ASP A 248 -1.25 3.46 -24.21
CA ASP A 248 -0.55 4.33 -25.15
C ASP A 248 0.88 4.68 -24.67
N ASP A 249 1.63 5.36 -25.55
CA ASP A 249 3.04 5.69 -25.29
C ASP A 249 3.23 6.68 -24.14
N ARG A 250 2.23 7.55 -23.87
CA ARG A 250 2.30 8.52 -22.74
C ARG A 250 2.18 7.80 -21.41
N MET A 251 1.22 6.89 -21.30
CA MET A 251 1.02 6.06 -20.12
C MET A 251 2.25 5.15 -19.89
N LYS A 252 2.75 4.51 -20.96
CA LYS A 252 3.97 3.70 -20.89
C LYS A 252 5.20 4.49 -20.42
N LYS A 253 5.30 5.75 -20.82
CA LYS A 253 6.39 6.64 -20.38
C LYS A 253 6.31 6.93 -18.89
N VAL A 254 5.12 7.20 -18.34
CA VAL A 254 4.93 7.38 -16.90
C VAL A 254 5.30 6.10 -16.15
N LEU A 255 4.80 4.94 -16.59
CA LEU A 255 5.13 3.63 -16.00
C LEU A 255 6.63 3.32 -16.05
N SER A 256 7.32 3.67 -17.13
CA SER A 256 8.78 3.49 -17.26
C SER A 256 9.54 4.35 -16.24
N LYS A 257 9.15 5.63 -16.08
CA LYS A 257 9.73 6.51 -15.07
C LYS A 257 9.44 6.01 -13.67
N TRP A 258 8.18 5.62 -13.41
CA TRP A 258 7.76 5.06 -12.13
C TRP A 258 8.61 3.87 -11.71
N ARG A 259 8.79 2.89 -12.58
CA ARG A 259 9.59 1.68 -12.32
C ARG A 259 11.06 2.00 -11.98
N LYS A 260 11.60 3.11 -12.49
CA LYS A 260 12.98 3.56 -12.24
C LYS A 260 13.10 4.52 -11.05
N SER A 261 11.98 4.90 -10.44
CA SER A 261 11.97 5.88 -9.36
C SER A 261 12.66 5.37 -8.11
N GLU A 262 13.42 6.23 -7.46
CA GLU A 262 14.01 5.99 -6.14
C GLU A 262 12.93 5.74 -5.06
N LEU A 263 11.71 6.27 -5.27
CA LEU A 263 10.58 6.08 -4.36
C LEU A 263 10.18 4.60 -4.17
N LEU A 264 10.51 3.75 -5.16
CA LEU A 264 10.24 2.31 -5.09
C LEU A 264 11.41 1.50 -4.55
N LYS A 265 12.55 2.16 -4.27
CA LYS A 265 13.69 1.50 -3.65
C LYS A 265 13.37 1.22 -2.18
N THR A 266 13.32 -0.04 -1.86
CA THR A 266 13.04 -0.52 -0.51
C THR A 266 14.04 -1.59 -0.14
N ILE A 267 14.27 -1.74 1.14
CA ILE A 267 15.07 -2.80 1.71
C ILE A 267 14.16 -3.99 2.05
N ASP A 268 14.61 -5.21 1.84
CA ASP A 268 13.96 -6.39 2.41
C ASP A 268 14.51 -6.68 3.81
N ILE A 269 13.78 -7.50 4.58
CA ILE A 269 14.09 -7.75 5.99
C ILE A 269 15.45 -8.41 6.17
N LYS A 270 15.84 -9.32 5.29
CA LYS A 270 17.13 -10.01 5.38
C LYS A 270 18.27 -9.02 5.19
N THR A 271 18.22 -8.22 4.14
CA THR A 271 19.22 -7.17 3.86
C THR A 271 19.27 -6.14 5.00
N PHE A 272 18.11 -5.76 5.58
CA PHE A 272 18.06 -4.88 6.74
C PHE A 272 18.82 -5.47 7.94
N ILE A 273 18.51 -6.70 8.31
CA ILE A 273 19.14 -7.38 9.44
C ILE A 273 20.65 -7.52 9.23
N GLU A 274 21.08 -8.02 8.08
CA GLU A 274 22.52 -8.19 7.75
C GLU A 274 23.26 -6.85 7.81
N LYS A 275 22.69 -5.79 7.22
CA LYS A 275 23.26 -4.44 7.23
C LYS A 275 23.48 -3.91 8.64
N TYR A 276 22.51 -4.05 9.53
CA TYR A 276 22.61 -3.48 10.87
C TYR A 276 23.36 -4.37 11.86
N ILE A 277 23.38 -5.69 11.67
CA ILE A 277 24.33 -6.55 12.41
C ILE A 277 25.76 -6.17 12.04
N ASP A 278 26.09 -6.02 10.76
CA ASP A 278 27.43 -5.61 10.31
C ASP A 278 27.81 -4.24 10.88
N TYR A 279 26.89 -3.27 10.86
CA TYR A 279 27.11 -1.95 11.44
C TYR A 279 27.50 -2.02 12.92
N PHE A 280 26.73 -2.74 13.75
CA PHE A 280 27.02 -2.86 15.18
C PHE A 280 28.30 -3.63 15.47
N LEU A 281 28.69 -4.57 14.64
CA LEU A 281 29.93 -5.34 14.82
C LEU A 281 31.19 -4.61 14.35
N THR A 282 31.08 -3.75 13.32
CA THR A 282 32.28 -3.22 12.62
C THR A 282 32.42 -1.69 12.71
N LYS A 283 31.32 -0.96 12.80
CA LYS A 283 31.31 0.53 12.68
C LYS A 283 30.84 1.25 13.92
N PHE A 284 30.16 0.56 14.81
CA PHE A 284 29.62 1.19 16.02
C PHE A 284 30.77 1.69 16.93
N ASP A 285 30.78 3.00 17.19
CA ASP A 285 31.73 3.64 18.10
C ASP A 285 30.97 4.35 19.24
N HIS A 286 31.07 3.79 20.45
CA HIS A 286 30.45 4.34 21.65
C HIS A 286 31.09 5.67 22.13
N ASN A 287 32.25 6.06 21.59
CA ASN A 287 32.90 7.34 21.88
C ASN A 287 32.46 8.45 20.92
N SER A 288 31.66 8.14 19.89
CA SER A 288 31.12 9.14 18.97
C SER A 288 30.17 10.07 19.71
N SER A 289 30.52 11.36 19.78
CA SER A 289 29.69 12.39 20.41
C SER A 289 28.52 12.86 19.52
N SER A 290 28.37 12.26 18.35
CA SER A 290 27.38 12.64 17.36
C SER A 290 26.19 11.68 17.40
N TYR A 291 25.06 12.16 17.89
CA TYR A 291 23.77 11.44 17.91
C TYR A 291 23.30 11.00 16.53
N TYR A 292 23.76 11.68 15.47
CA TYR A 292 23.41 11.39 14.08
C TYR A 292 24.14 10.21 13.49
N ASP A 293 25.21 9.73 14.16
CA ASP A 293 26.08 8.67 13.67
C ASP A 293 25.71 7.28 14.19
N LEU A 294 24.70 7.16 15.07
CA LEU A 294 24.32 5.87 15.67
C LEU A 294 23.91 4.84 14.64
N PHE A 295 23.35 5.32 13.53
CA PHE A 295 23.14 4.56 12.30
C PHE A 295 23.51 5.50 11.16
N GLU A 296 24.69 5.45 10.64
CA GLU A 296 25.25 6.30 9.55
C GLU A 296 24.29 6.62 8.38
N SER A 297 23.01 6.49 8.59
CA SER A 297 22.05 6.54 7.53
C SER A 297 20.88 7.44 7.90
N PRO A 298 20.75 8.60 7.23
CA PRO A 298 19.49 9.32 7.21
C PRO A 298 18.34 8.46 6.64
N PHE A 299 18.67 7.27 6.12
CA PHE A 299 17.73 6.32 5.53
C PHE A 299 17.14 5.33 6.54
N PHE A 300 17.71 5.17 7.75
CA PHE A 300 17.22 4.20 8.73
C PHE A 300 15.71 4.33 9.02
N PRO A 301 15.16 5.52 9.29
CA PRO A 301 13.71 5.67 9.48
C PRO A 301 12.91 5.24 8.25
N SER A 302 13.37 5.59 7.06
CA SER A 302 12.70 5.21 5.80
C SER A 302 12.74 3.70 5.58
N GLU A 303 13.83 3.05 5.93
CA GLU A 303 13.97 1.59 5.87
C GLU A 303 13.02 0.90 6.86
N CYS A 304 12.95 1.38 8.11
CA CYS A 304 12.03 0.87 9.12
C CYS A 304 10.56 1.01 8.67
N TRP A 305 10.15 2.17 8.21
CA TRP A 305 8.80 2.38 7.69
C TRP A 305 8.50 1.48 6.49
N SER A 306 9.49 1.28 5.59
CA SER A 306 9.31 0.39 4.43
C SER A 306 9.06 -1.06 4.80
N LEU A 307 9.49 -1.48 6.00
CA LEU A 307 9.28 -2.80 6.57
C LEU A 307 8.04 -2.88 7.49
N GLY A 308 7.35 -1.75 7.68
CA GLY A 308 6.18 -1.67 8.54
C GLY A 308 6.48 -1.62 10.03
N PHE A 309 7.70 -1.22 10.41
CA PHE A 309 8.05 -0.98 11.79
C PHE A 309 7.49 0.37 12.23
N GLU A 310 6.86 0.40 13.38
CA GLU A 310 6.23 1.60 13.94
C GLU A 310 7.07 2.18 15.07
N MET A 311 7.02 3.49 15.21
CA MET A 311 7.71 4.21 16.28
C MET A 311 6.71 4.43 17.43
N ASP A 312 6.39 3.35 18.14
CA ASP A 312 5.38 3.29 19.20
C ASP A 312 5.93 3.53 20.62
N CYS A 313 7.11 4.13 20.73
CA CYS A 313 7.80 4.34 22.01
C CYS A 313 8.07 3.04 22.81
N GLY A 314 8.06 1.89 22.13
CA GLY A 314 8.27 0.58 22.73
C GLY A 314 7.01 -0.02 23.39
N GLU A 315 5.85 0.60 23.24
CA GLU A 315 4.61 0.13 23.86
C GLU A 315 4.27 -1.32 23.51
N SER A 316 4.32 -1.69 22.23
CA SER A 316 4.07 -3.05 21.77
C SER A 316 5.07 -4.06 22.32
N PHE A 317 6.35 -3.67 22.40
CA PHE A 317 7.41 -4.52 22.96
C PHE A 317 7.25 -4.68 24.47
N ILE A 318 7.00 -3.60 25.20
CA ILE A 318 6.80 -3.61 26.66
C ILE A 318 5.57 -4.46 27.02
N ALA A 319 4.49 -4.34 26.26
CA ALA A 319 3.28 -5.14 26.46
C ALA A 319 3.55 -6.65 26.24
N ALA A 320 4.40 -7.00 25.27
CA ALA A 320 4.70 -8.40 24.96
C ALA A 320 5.74 -9.03 25.88
N TYR A 321 6.79 -8.28 26.26
CA TYR A 321 8.00 -8.84 26.90
C TYR A 321 8.40 -8.15 28.21
N GLY A 322 7.69 -7.11 28.62
CA GLY A 322 7.87 -6.41 29.88
C GLY A 322 8.86 -5.24 29.85
N GLN A 323 8.66 -4.28 30.73
CA GLN A 323 9.45 -3.05 30.80
C GLN A 323 10.92 -3.28 31.17
N GLU A 324 11.22 -4.31 31.96
CA GLU A 324 12.60 -4.63 32.32
C GLU A 324 13.44 -5.07 31.10
N ALA A 325 12.83 -5.81 30.15
CA ALA A 325 13.49 -6.20 28.90
C ALA A 325 13.74 -5.01 27.97
N TRP A 326 12.93 -3.96 28.07
CA TRP A 326 13.12 -2.72 27.32
C TRP A 326 14.36 -1.94 27.78
N HIS A 327 14.70 -1.97 29.06
CA HIS A 327 15.78 -1.18 29.65
C HIS A 327 17.07 -1.95 29.90
N SER A 328 17.10 -3.27 29.71
CA SER A 328 18.27 -4.09 30.07
C SER A 328 18.49 -5.23 29.10
N HIS A 329 19.67 -5.26 28.46
CA HIS A 329 20.07 -6.36 27.57
C HIS A 329 20.10 -7.73 28.29
N ARG A 330 20.43 -7.76 29.59
CA ARG A 330 20.43 -9.00 30.39
C ARG A 330 19.03 -9.55 30.62
N LYS A 331 18.06 -8.66 30.87
CA LYS A 331 16.65 -9.04 31.00
C LYS A 331 16.04 -9.43 29.66
N LEU A 332 16.40 -8.69 28.59
CA LEU A 332 16.03 -9.04 27.24
C LEU A 332 16.48 -10.46 26.89
N SER A 333 17.74 -10.83 27.14
CA SER A 333 18.27 -12.17 26.87
C SER A 333 17.48 -13.30 27.56
N SER A 334 16.79 -13.01 28.66
CA SER A 334 16.00 -14.01 29.37
C SER A 334 14.61 -14.26 28.76
N VAL A 335 14.14 -13.40 27.86
CA VAL A 335 12.81 -13.47 27.25
C VAL A 335 12.83 -13.55 25.73
N ILE A 336 13.95 -13.22 25.11
CA ILE A 336 14.05 -13.06 23.64
C ILE A 336 13.72 -14.34 22.86
N ASP A 337 14.03 -15.52 23.41
CA ASP A 337 13.73 -16.80 22.75
C ASP A 337 12.24 -17.04 22.55
N LYS A 338 11.38 -16.35 23.34
CA LYS A 338 9.92 -16.41 23.22
C LYS A 338 9.36 -15.41 22.23
N ALA A 339 10.20 -14.48 21.77
CA ALA A 339 9.77 -13.47 20.82
C ALA A 339 9.61 -14.08 19.42
N ASP A 340 8.42 -14.02 18.88
CA ASP A 340 8.04 -14.60 17.59
C ASP A 340 7.45 -13.56 16.61
N ASN A 341 7.28 -12.32 17.04
CA ASN A 341 6.71 -11.26 16.22
C ASN A 341 7.79 -10.30 15.72
N ILE A 342 8.19 -10.48 14.46
CA ILE A 342 9.24 -9.67 13.82
C ILE A 342 8.88 -8.18 13.70
N ILE A 343 7.59 -7.83 13.63
CA ILE A 343 7.15 -6.43 13.57
C ILE A 343 7.36 -5.76 14.93
N VAL A 344 7.00 -6.43 16.02
CA VAL A 344 7.22 -5.93 17.39
C VAL A 344 8.71 -5.74 17.66
N LEU A 345 9.54 -6.68 17.24
CA LEU A 345 11.00 -6.59 17.38
C LEU A 345 11.59 -5.43 16.55
N GLY A 346 11.16 -5.27 15.31
CA GLY A 346 11.60 -4.18 14.43
C GLY A 346 11.12 -2.81 14.92
N SER A 347 9.89 -2.72 15.43
CA SER A 347 9.36 -1.49 16.03
C SER A 347 10.09 -1.12 17.32
N ALA A 348 10.54 -2.10 18.09
CA ALA A 348 11.38 -1.88 19.26
C ALA A 348 12.74 -1.25 18.87
N ILE A 349 13.41 -1.80 17.84
CA ILE A 349 14.65 -1.21 17.28
C ILE A 349 14.40 0.24 16.84
N PHE A 350 13.32 0.50 16.13
CA PHE A 350 13.00 1.83 15.62
C PHE A 350 12.70 2.83 16.73
N SER A 351 11.97 2.41 17.76
CA SER A 351 11.65 3.23 18.94
C SER A 351 12.89 3.53 19.78
N GLN A 352 13.78 2.55 19.99
CA GLN A 352 15.06 2.75 20.68
C GLN A 352 16.00 3.67 19.91
N TRP A 353 16.07 3.54 18.58
CA TRP A 353 16.83 4.47 17.74
C TRP A 353 16.39 5.91 17.96
N ARG A 354 15.07 6.18 18.01
CA ARG A 354 14.52 7.52 18.30
C ARG A 354 14.90 7.98 19.69
N TYR A 355 14.80 7.10 20.70
CA TYR A 355 15.15 7.42 22.07
C TYR A 355 16.61 7.91 22.16
N PHE A 356 17.55 7.19 21.57
CA PHE A 356 18.96 7.58 21.58
C PHE A 356 19.21 8.88 20.80
N ASN A 357 18.56 9.09 19.67
CA ASN A 357 18.77 10.28 18.86
C ASN A 357 18.15 11.57 19.42
N HIS A 358 17.17 11.47 20.32
CA HIS A 358 16.43 12.65 20.78
C HIS A 358 16.51 12.90 22.29
N TRP A 359 16.75 11.88 23.10
CA TRP A 359 16.60 11.97 24.56
C TRP A 359 17.84 11.54 25.35
N SER A 360 18.78 10.83 24.76
CA SER A 360 19.97 10.35 25.47
C SER A 360 21.13 11.34 25.37
N TYR A 361 21.45 12.02 26.45
CA TYR A 361 22.56 12.97 26.52
C TYR A 361 23.95 12.33 26.60
N GLY A 362 24.04 11.01 26.75
CA GLY A 362 25.28 10.28 26.95
C GLY A 362 25.80 9.48 25.74
N GLY A 363 25.05 9.49 24.63
CA GLY A 363 25.33 8.58 23.51
C GLY A 363 24.92 7.13 23.82
N ALA A 364 25.08 6.23 22.85
CA ALA A 364 24.84 4.81 23.04
C ALA A 364 26.04 4.11 23.67
N THR A 365 25.77 3.13 24.51
CA THR A 365 26.78 2.36 25.24
C THR A 365 27.00 0.99 24.62
N GLU A 366 28.01 0.23 25.06
CA GLU A 366 28.18 -1.18 24.69
C GLU A 366 26.97 -2.05 25.12
N GLU A 367 26.30 -1.69 26.23
CA GLU A 367 25.08 -2.40 26.66
C GLU A 367 23.92 -2.16 25.69
N ASP A 368 23.80 -0.97 25.13
CA ASP A 368 22.80 -0.64 24.11
C ASP A 368 23.09 -1.38 22.80
N LYS A 369 24.35 -1.44 22.38
CA LYS A 369 24.79 -2.24 21.24
C LYS A 369 24.39 -3.70 21.40
N GLU A 370 24.66 -4.30 22.55
CA GLU A 370 24.27 -5.69 22.82
C GLU A 370 22.74 -5.86 22.76
N TRP A 371 21.97 -4.89 23.25
CA TRP A 371 20.51 -4.90 23.15
C TRP A 371 20.04 -4.98 21.70
N PHE A 372 20.57 -4.11 20.82
CA PHE A 372 20.24 -4.12 19.39
C PHE A 372 20.63 -5.43 18.71
N LEU A 373 21.84 -5.95 19.01
CA LEU A 373 22.33 -7.20 18.44
C LEU A 373 21.48 -8.40 18.84
N ILE A 374 21.02 -8.47 20.09
CA ILE A 374 20.13 -9.55 20.57
C ILE A 374 18.84 -9.56 19.74
N ILE A 375 18.21 -8.40 19.53
CA ILE A 375 16.96 -8.32 18.75
C ILE A 375 17.22 -8.66 17.27
N LEU A 376 18.25 -8.09 16.65
CA LEU A 376 18.56 -8.35 15.25
C LEU A 376 18.87 -9.84 14.99
N ARG A 377 19.60 -10.49 15.88
CA ARG A 377 19.86 -11.95 15.79
C ARG A 377 18.57 -12.75 15.93
N ARG A 378 17.69 -12.36 16.87
CA ARG A 378 16.40 -13.03 17.00
C ARG A 378 15.52 -12.84 15.74
N MET A 379 15.51 -11.65 15.16
CA MET A 379 14.84 -11.41 13.89
C MET A 379 15.43 -12.27 12.76
N GLN A 380 16.75 -12.48 12.75
CA GLN A 380 17.44 -13.35 11.78
C GLN A 380 16.99 -14.81 11.90
N GLU A 381 16.72 -15.30 13.11
CA GLU A 381 16.22 -16.66 13.35
C GLU A 381 14.77 -16.86 12.93
N LEU A 382 13.99 -15.78 12.84
CA LEU A 382 12.57 -15.81 12.49
C LEU A 382 12.28 -15.76 10.98
N ILE A 383 13.30 -15.46 10.16
CA ILE A 383 13.19 -15.37 8.69
C ILE A 383 13.79 -16.59 8.00
#